data_673bb69e1ad0998fd50c41a5ea1e7ebb
#
_entry.id   673bb69e1ad0998fd50c41a5ea1e7ebb
#
_cell.length_a   1.000
_cell.length_b   1.000
_cell.length_c   1.000
_cell.angle_alpha   90.00
_cell.angle_beta   90.00
_cell.angle_gamma   90.00
#
_symmetry.space_group_name_H-M   'P 1'
#
loop_
_entity.id
_entity.type
_entity.pdbx_description
1 polymer ?
#
loop_
_entity_poly.entity_id
_entity_poly.type
_entity_poly.pdbx_seq_one_letter_code
_entity_poly.pdbx_strand_id
1 'polypeptide(L)'
;MFAAVLFDFDGVLVDTEWAIYQAWLRTFEAHGHDLPLEIYTRCIGSDFATWSPKTHLEDLSGMDFDWHDLDARRQQEIMQDLKHQGPMLGVVGLLDQLAAGGVRCAVVSSSSHAWVDGWLERLAIFDRFETVVCRGDAPQIKPAPDLYQEAAKRLRLEPEQCLVIEDSLNGAKAAIAAAMPVWIVPNRVTAGLDFEAADHVFASLEELATALKSST
;
A
#
# COMPACT_ATOMS: atom_id res chain seq x y z
N MET A 1 9.77 22.44 0.32
CA MET A 1 10.29 21.38 1.24
C MET A 1 9.12 20.84 2.02
N PHE A 2 8.93 19.51 2.03
CA PHE A 2 7.84 18.84 2.77
C PHE A 2 8.21 18.73 4.26
N ALA A 3 7.24 18.95 5.14
CA ALA A 3 7.40 18.79 6.59
C ALA A 3 7.23 17.33 7.03
N ALA A 4 6.49 16.53 6.25
CA ALA A 4 6.31 15.11 6.47
C ALA A 4 6.22 14.32 5.16
N VAL A 5 6.57 13.03 5.24
CA VAL A 5 6.34 12.02 4.20
C VAL A 5 5.39 10.96 4.77
N LEU A 6 4.29 10.73 4.05
CA LEU A 6 3.27 9.75 4.36
C LEU A 6 3.44 8.56 3.42
N PHE A 7 3.80 7.41 3.97
CA PHE A 7 4.05 6.19 3.20
C PHE A 7 2.80 5.31 3.18
N ASP A 8 2.41 4.84 2.01
CA ASP A 8 1.62 3.61 1.97
C ASP A 8 2.45 2.44 2.53
N PHE A 9 1.77 1.37 2.92
CA PHE A 9 2.43 0.21 3.52
C PHE A 9 2.63 -0.93 2.52
N ASP A 10 1.52 -1.46 1.98
CA ASP A 10 1.51 -2.66 1.14
C ASP A 10 2.00 -2.33 -0.28
N GLY A 11 3.15 -2.85 -0.68
CA GLY A 11 3.75 -2.55 -1.97
C GLY A 11 4.71 -1.35 -2.00
N VAL A 12 4.79 -0.56 -0.91
CA VAL A 12 5.74 0.55 -0.74
C VAL A 12 6.79 0.23 0.32
N LEU A 13 6.38 -0.06 1.56
CA LEU A 13 7.31 -0.42 2.63
C LEU A 13 7.66 -1.91 2.62
N VAL A 14 6.71 -2.77 2.25
CA VAL A 14 6.85 -4.23 2.18
C VAL A 14 6.18 -4.74 0.90
N ASP A 15 6.84 -5.63 0.16
CA ASP A 15 6.26 -6.29 -1.02
C ASP A 15 5.30 -7.42 -0.59
N THR A 16 4.14 -7.02 -0.07
CA THR A 16 3.07 -7.93 0.35
C THR A 16 2.12 -8.26 -0.80
N GLU A 17 1.92 -7.32 -1.72
CA GLU A 17 0.93 -7.42 -2.79
C GLU A 17 1.19 -8.61 -3.73
N TRP A 18 2.46 -8.90 -4.03
CA TRP A 18 2.77 -10.06 -4.87
C TRP A 18 2.41 -11.39 -4.20
N ALA A 19 2.70 -11.56 -2.92
CA ALA A 19 2.35 -12.78 -2.19
C ALA A 19 0.83 -12.94 -2.10
N ILE A 20 0.10 -11.86 -1.88
CA ILE A 20 -1.36 -11.85 -1.85
C ILE A 20 -1.93 -12.22 -3.23
N TYR A 21 -1.42 -11.64 -4.32
CA TYR A 21 -1.81 -12.00 -5.68
C TYR A 21 -1.55 -13.48 -5.97
N GLN A 22 -0.36 -13.99 -5.65
CA GLN A 22 -0.01 -15.40 -5.88
C GLN A 22 -0.94 -16.35 -5.12
N ALA A 23 -1.33 -16.02 -3.90
CA ALA A 23 -2.27 -16.82 -3.12
C ALA A 23 -3.69 -16.80 -3.73
N TRP A 24 -4.11 -15.67 -4.29
CA TRP A 24 -5.35 -15.60 -5.07
C TRP A 24 -5.25 -16.40 -6.37
N LEU A 25 -4.15 -16.29 -7.10
CA LEU A 25 -3.93 -17.04 -8.34
C LEU A 25 -4.04 -18.55 -8.08
N ARG A 26 -3.36 -19.08 -7.04
CA ARG A 26 -3.51 -20.49 -6.62
C ARG A 26 -4.96 -20.87 -6.30
N THR A 27 -5.72 -19.95 -5.68
CA THR A 27 -7.14 -20.20 -5.40
C THR A 27 -7.93 -20.33 -6.69
N PHE A 28 -7.71 -19.46 -7.68
CA PHE A 28 -8.38 -19.54 -8.98
C PHE A 28 -8.00 -20.79 -9.75
N GLU A 29 -6.71 -21.11 -9.85
CA GLU A 29 -6.18 -22.30 -10.52
C GLU A 29 -6.73 -23.60 -9.93
N ALA A 30 -6.87 -23.69 -8.60
CA ALA A 30 -7.46 -24.85 -7.92
C ALA A 30 -8.92 -25.10 -8.32
N HIS A 31 -9.60 -24.08 -8.85
CA HIS A 31 -10.98 -24.17 -9.34
C HIS A 31 -11.08 -24.13 -10.88
N GLY A 32 -9.94 -24.25 -11.59
CA GLY A 32 -9.89 -24.32 -13.05
C GLY A 32 -10.05 -22.99 -13.77
N HIS A 33 -9.77 -21.87 -13.09
CA HIS A 33 -9.88 -20.53 -13.63
C HIS A 33 -8.56 -19.79 -13.56
N ASP A 34 -8.36 -18.82 -14.46
CA ASP A 34 -7.23 -17.90 -14.46
C ASP A 34 -7.61 -16.61 -13.73
N LEU A 35 -6.61 -15.95 -13.13
CA LEU A 35 -6.71 -14.60 -12.60
C LEU A 35 -5.63 -13.70 -13.22
N PRO A 36 -5.90 -13.08 -14.38
CA PRO A 36 -4.95 -12.15 -14.98
C PRO A 36 -4.62 -10.97 -14.05
N LEU A 37 -3.36 -10.54 -14.05
CA LEU A 37 -2.88 -9.46 -13.19
C LEU A 37 -3.66 -8.16 -13.43
N GLU A 38 -4.01 -7.84 -14.67
CA GLU A 38 -4.79 -6.65 -15.05
C GLU A 38 -6.19 -6.65 -14.41
N ILE A 39 -6.75 -7.82 -14.16
CA ILE A 39 -8.04 -7.97 -13.48
C ILE A 39 -7.87 -7.79 -11.97
N TYR A 40 -6.82 -8.41 -11.41
CA TYR A 40 -6.53 -8.33 -9.98
C TYR A 40 -6.19 -6.92 -9.52
N THR A 41 -5.47 -6.12 -10.33
CA THR A 41 -5.08 -4.74 -9.96
C THR A 41 -6.25 -3.82 -9.60
N ARG A 42 -7.49 -4.20 -9.96
CA ARG A 42 -8.70 -3.43 -9.64
C ARG A 42 -8.97 -3.29 -8.13
N CYS A 43 -8.46 -4.23 -7.31
CA CYS A 43 -8.64 -4.18 -5.86
C CYS A 43 -7.44 -3.64 -5.09
N ILE A 44 -6.31 -3.36 -5.74
CA ILE A 44 -5.09 -2.91 -5.06
C ILE A 44 -5.32 -1.55 -4.39
N GLY A 45 -4.85 -1.43 -3.13
CA GLY A 45 -4.95 -0.20 -2.35
C GLY A 45 -6.35 0.14 -1.84
N SER A 46 -7.34 -0.78 -1.99
CA SER A 46 -8.74 -0.54 -1.63
C SER A 46 -9.32 -1.72 -0.83
N ASP A 47 -10.60 -1.64 -0.47
CA ASP A 47 -11.37 -2.80 -0.06
C ASP A 47 -11.98 -3.49 -1.30
N PHE A 48 -12.63 -4.62 -1.07
CA PHE A 48 -13.28 -5.38 -2.13
C PHE A 48 -14.71 -4.90 -2.47
N ALA A 49 -15.07 -3.65 -2.10
CA ALA A 49 -16.44 -3.15 -2.30
C ALA A 49 -16.77 -2.90 -3.77
N THR A 50 -15.79 -2.43 -4.57
CA THR A 50 -15.98 -2.15 -5.99
C THR A 50 -15.75 -3.39 -6.86
N TRP A 51 -14.75 -4.19 -6.50
CA TRP A 51 -14.40 -5.44 -7.17
C TRP A 51 -13.75 -6.39 -6.16
N SER A 52 -14.15 -7.66 -6.19
CA SER A 52 -13.66 -8.68 -5.28
C SER A 52 -13.22 -9.92 -6.03
N PRO A 53 -12.02 -10.46 -5.76
CA PRO A 53 -11.64 -11.77 -6.30
C PRO A 53 -12.61 -12.88 -5.93
N LYS A 54 -13.25 -12.80 -4.76
CA LYS A 54 -14.28 -13.77 -4.32
C LYS A 54 -15.44 -13.79 -5.28
N THR A 55 -16.12 -12.66 -5.43
CA THR A 55 -17.27 -12.51 -6.33
C THR A 55 -16.90 -12.85 -7.77
N HIS A 56 -15.69 -12.46 -8.19
CA HIS A 56 -15.20 -12.78 -9.54
C HIS A 56 -15.06 -14.30 -9.77
N LEU A 57 -14.54 -15.04 -8.77
CA LEU A 57 -14.43 -16.50 -8.87
C LEU A 57 -15.82 -17.17 -8.84
N GLU A 58 -16.74 -16.68 -8.02
CA GLU A 58 -18.14 -17.14 -7.99
C GLU A 58 -18.82 -16.94 -9.34
N ASP A 59 -18.67 -15.76 -9.94
CA ASP A 59 -19.23 -15.43 -11.25
C ASP A 59 -18.67 -16.33 -12.37
N LEU A 60 -17.35 -16.60 -12.35
CA LEU A 60 -16.71 -17.45 -13.35
C LEU A 60 -17.08 -18.92 -13.23
N SER A 61 -17.17 -19.43 -12.01
CA SER A 61 -17.40 -20.84 -11.74
C SER A 61 -18.89 -21.21 -11.68
N GLY A 62 -19.76 -20.23 -11.38
CA GLY A 62 -21.17 -20.47 -11.06
C GLY A 62 -21.38 -21.22 -9.74
N MET A 63 -20.38 -21.20 -8.84
CA MET A 63 -20.39 -21.92 -7.56
C MET A 63 -20.40 -20.94 -6.40
N ASP A 64 -21.05 -21.35 -5.32
CA ASP A 64 -20.89 -20.71 -4.00
C ASP A 64 -19.73 -21.38 -3.25
N PHE A 65 -18.87 -20.60 -2.60
CA PHE A 65 -17.72 -21.09 -1.86
C PHE A 65 -17.85 -20.90 -0.36
N ASP A 66 -17.32 -21.84 0.42
CA ASP A 66 -17.04 -21.60 1.83
C ASP A 66 -15.76 -20.76 1.97
N TRP A 67 -15.96 -19.44 1.98
CA TRP A 67 -14.87 -18.49 2.07
C TRP A 67 -14.14 -18.53 3.41
N HIS A 68 -14.75 -19.04 4.46
CA HIS A 68 -14.10 -19.12 5.77
C HIS A 68 -12.85 -20.01 5.69
N ASP A 69 -12.98 -21.22 5.15
CA ASP A 69 -11.86 -22.16 5.03
C ASP A 69 -10.84 -21.74 3.96
N LEU A 70 -11.34 -21.22 2.82
CA LEU A 70 -10.47 -20.72 1.75
C LEU A 70 -9.65 -19.50 2.18
N ASP A 71 -10.25 -18.57 2.92
CA ASP A 71 -9.56 -17.40 3.47
C ASP A 71 -8.48 -17.83 4.48
N ALA A 72 -8.79 -18.76 5.38
CA ALA A 72 -7.84 -19.27 6.36
C ALA A 72 -6.62 -19.93 5.69
N ARG A 73 -6.86 -20.77 4.67
CA ARG A 73 -5.79 -21.39 3.86
C ARG A 73 -4.96 -20.32 3.15
N ARG A 74 -5.61 -19.39 2.45
CA ARG A 74 -4.93 -18.33 1.72
C ARG A 74 -4.08 -17.47 2.65
N GLN A 75 -4.58 -17.13 3.84
CA GLN A 75 -3.80 -16.38 4.83
C GLN A 75 -2.55 -17.14 5.28
N GLN A 76 -2.65 -18.45 5.48
CA GLN A 76 -1.48 -19.28 5.82
C GLN A 76 -0.45 -19.30 4.69
N GLU A 77 -0.90 -19.41 3.43
CA GLU A 77 -0.03 -19.36 2.26
C GLU A 77 0.69 -18.00 2.14
N ILE A 78 -0.04 -16.90 2.29
CA ILE A 78 0.52 -15.54 2.29
C ILE A 78 1.60 -15.41 3.38
N MET A 79 1.31 -15.84 4.61
CA MET A 79 2.28 -15.77 5.71
C MET A 79 3.51 -16.64 5.48
N GLN A 80 3.35 -17.78 4.80
CA GLN A 80 4.46 -18.64 4.43
C GLN A 80 5.32 -18.00 3.33
N ASP A 81 4.71 -17.42 2.30
CA ASP A 81 5.42 -16.73 1.21
C ASP A 81 6.19 -15.51 1.75
N LEU A 82 5.62 -14.81 2.73
CA LEU A 82 6.21 -13.62 3.35
C LEU A 82 7.15 -13.93 4.54
N LYS A 83 7.42 -15.21 4.82
CA LYS A 83 8.19 -15.62 6.02
C LYS A 83 9.56 -14.94 6.14
N HIS A 84 10.22 -14.68 5.02
CA HIS A 84 11.54 -14.07 4.96
C HIS A 84 11.52 -12.69 4.30
N GLN A 85 10.34 -12.11 4.13
CA GLN A 85 10.19 -10.79 3.52
C GLN A 85 10.80 -9.73 4.43
N GLY A 86 11.70 -8.93 3.86
CA GLY A 86 12.26 -7.72 4.47
C GLY A 86 11.54 -6.47 3.98
N PRO A 87 11.99 -5.28 4.40
CA PRO A 87 11.52 -4.03 3.81
C PRO A 87 11.91 -3.97 2.32
N MET A 88 11.14 -3.23 1.54
CA MET A 88 11.49 -3.00 0.14
C MET A 88 12.84 -2.29 0.02
N LEU A 89 13.53 -2.56 -1.10
CA LEU A 89 14.83 -1.95 -1.38
C LEU A 89 14.71 -0.42 -1.36
N GLY A 90 15.61 0.25 -0.66
CA GLY A 90 15.61 1.70 -0.51
C GLY A 90 14.86 2.23 0.71
N VAL A 91 13.93 1.46 1.33
CA VAL A 91 13.12 1.92 2.47
C VAL A 91 13.98 2.43 3.62
N VAL A 92 14.90 1.61 4.12
CA VAL A 92 15.73 1.98 5.29
C VAL A 92 16.58 3.20 4.98
N GLY A 93 17.20 3.23 3.79
CA GLY A 93 18.02 4.38 3.36
C GLY A 93 17.22 5.67 3.21
N LEU A 94 15.98 5.59 2.70
CA LEU A 94 15.08 6.74 2.60
C LEU A 94 14.66 7.24 3.99
N LEU A 95 14.29 6.34 4.90
CA LEU A 95 13.94 6.70 6.28
C LEU A 95 15.12 7.36 7.01
N ASP A 96 16.35 6.85 6.82
CA ASP A 96 17.56 7.46 7.39
C ASP A 96 17.81 8.88 6.84
N GLN A 97 17.62 9.05 5.54
CA GLN A 97 17.75 10.36 4.88
C GLN A 97 16.72 11.36 5.41
N LEU A 98 15.44 10.96 5.53
CA LEU A 98 14.37 11.82 6.03
C LEU A 98 14.63 12.22 7.48
N ALA A 99 15.03 11.27 8.31
CA ALA A 99 15.39 11.54 9.71
C ALA A 99 16.56 12.53 9.84
N ALA A 100 17.61 12.37 9.02
CA ALA A 100 18.73 13.31 8.98
C ALA A 100 18.32 14.72 8.52
N GLY A 101 17.31 14.82 7.66
CA GLY A 101 16.72 16.08 7.20
C GLY A 101 15.68 16.68 8.16
N GLY A 102 15.36 16.00 9.27
CA GLY A 102 14.31 16.44 10.20
C GLY A 102 12.89 16.33 9.62
N VAL A 103 12.70 15.53 8.57
CA VAL A 103 11.40 15.29 7.94
C VAL A 103 10.68 14.19 8.71
N ARG A 104 9.44 14.44 9.10
CA ARG A 104 8.62 13.49 9.86
C ARG A 104 8.08 12.41 8.94
N CYS A 105 7.90 11.19 9.44
CA CYS A 105 7.36 10.06 8.67
C CYS A 105 6.08 9.54 9.32
N ALA A 106 5.12 9.12 8.49
CA ALA A 106 3.92 8.42 8.93
C ALA A 106 3.60 7.28 7.97
N VAL A 107 2.89 6.26 8.45
CA VAL A 107 2.31 5.20 7.61
C VAL A 107 0.82 5.44 7.47
N VAL A 108 0.29 5.26 6.25
CA VAL A 108 -1.14 5.39 5.93
C VAL A 108 -1.58 4.24 5.06
N SER A 109 -2.32 3.28 5.61
CA SER A 109 -2.70 2.04 4.93
C SER A 109 -4.19 1.75 4.98
N SER A 110 -4.72 1.14 3.92
CA SER A 110 -6.06 0.55 3.89
C SER A 110 -6.15 -0.78 4.64
N SER A 111 -5.02 -1.33 5.09
CA SER A 111 -4.94 -2.54 5.91
C SER A 111 -5.23 -2.26 7.38
N SER A 112 -5.40 -3.31 8.18
CA SER A 112 -5.65 -3.19 9.62
C SER A 112 -4.36 -2.92 10.42
N HIS A 113 -4.49 -2.31 11.60
CA HIS A 113 -3.39 -2.17 12.55
C HIS A 113 -2.70 -3.51 12.87
N ALA A 114 -3.47 -4.59 13.06
CA ALA A 114 -2.88 -5.90 13.33
C ALA A 114 -1.91 -6.38 12.24
N TRP A 115 -2.16 -6.00 10.98
CA TRP A 115 -1.28 -6.28 9.86
C TRP A 115 -0.08 -5.33 9.82
N VAL A 116 -0.34 -4.04 9.77
CA VAL A 116 0.69 -3.01 9.59
C VAL A 116 1.64 -2.95 10.77
N ASP A 117 1.12 -2.82 12.00
CA ASP A 117 1.95 -2.69 13.21
C ASP A 117 2.81 -3.95 13.42
N GLY A 118 2.21 -5.14 13.22
CA GLY A 118 2.94 -6.40 13.33
C GLY A 118 4.11 -6.52 12.34
N TRP A 119 3.96 -5.99 11.14
CA TRP A 119 5.04 -5.94 10.17
C TRP A 119 6.11 -4.90 10.51
N LEU A 120 5.71 -3.69 10.93
CA LEU A 120 6.65 -2.63 11.31
C LEU A 120 7.52 -3.05 12.50
N GLU A 121 6.92 -3.73 13.49
CA GLU A 121 7.64 -4.31 14.64
C GLU A 121 8.60 -5.41 14.20
N ARG A 122 8.14 -6.35 13.37
CA ARG A 122 8.95 -7.46 12.85
C ARG A 122 10.17 -6.96 12.08
N LEU A 123 10.04 -5.85 11.33
CA LEU A 123 11.09 -5.23 10.55
C LEU A 123 11.96 -4.26 11.36
N ALA A 124 11.63 -4.04 12.65
CA ALA A 124 12.29 -3.09 13.54
C ALA A 124 12.34 -1.65 12.97
N ILE A 125 11.26 -1.23 12.31
CA ILE A 125 11.12 0.13 11.75
C ILE A 125 9.93 0.90 12.33
N PHE A 126 9.18 0.34 13.28
CA PHE A 126 7.99 0.99 13.87
C PHE A 126 8.32 2.37 14.43
N ASP A 127 9.39 2.50 15.19
CA ASP A 127 9.83 3.75 15.85
C ASP A 127 10.33 4.83 14.85
N ARG A 128 10.38 4.50 13.55
CA ARG A 128 10.74 5.47 12.51
C ARG A 128 9.55 6.35 12.10
N PHE A 129 8.34 5.97 12.51
CA PHE A 129 7.11 6.65 12.13
C PHE A 129 6.48 7.33 13.35
N GLU A 130 6.15 8.62 13.21
CA GLU A 130 5.52 9.39 14.29
C GLU A 130 4.06 8.97 14.52
N THR A 131 3.39 8.51 13.47
CA THR A 131 2.03 7.97 13.54
C THR A 131 1.81 6.90 12.47
N VAL A 132 0.96 5.94 12.79
CA VAL A 132 0.44 4.93 11.87
C VAL A 132 -1.07 5.12 11.80
N VAL A 133 -1.61 5.25 10.59
CA VAL A 133 -3.04 5.42 10.31
C VAL A 133 -3.50 4.27 9.45
N CYS A 134 -4.46 3.51 9.94
CA CYS A 134 -4.93 2.27 9.31
C CYS A 134 -6.45 2.27 9.18
N ARG A 135 -6.97 1.23 8.53
CA ARG A 135 -8.41 0.95 8.52
C ARG A 135 -8.97 0.98 9.94
N GLY A 136 -10.02 1.76 10.14
CA GLY A 136 -10.68 1.97 11.42
C GLY A 136 -10.32 3.29 12.10
N ASP A 137 -9.25 3.96 11.68
CA ASP A 137 -8.86 5.28 12.20
C ASP A 137 -9.63 6.43 11.54
N ALA A 138 -10.22 6.18 10.37
CA ALA A 138 -11.03 7.14 9.65
C ALA A 138 -12.29 6.46 9.09
N PRO A 139 -13.34 7.24 8.70
CA PRO A 139 -14.60 6.68 8.23
C PRO A 139 -14.48 5.81 6.97
N GLN A 140 -13.60 6.20 6.05
CA GLN A 140 -13.41 5.49 4.78
C GLN A 140 -11.92 5.25 4.53
N ILE A 141 -11.63 4.12 3.83
CA ILE A 141 -10.28 3.82 3.35
C ILE A 141 -10.10 4.37 1.92
N LYS A 142 -8.88 4.26 1.37
CA LYS A 142 -8.58 4.62 -0.01
C LYS A 142 -9.54 3.91 -0.98
N PRO A 143 -10.08 4.56 -2.02
CA PRO A 143 -9.63 5.84 -2.59
C PRO A 143 -10.21 7.11 -1.94
N ALA A 144 -10.94 7.03 -0.82
CA ALA A 144 -11.36 8.21 -0.07
C ALA A 144 -10.15 8.89 0.61
N PRO A 145 -10.17 10.23 0.79
CA PRO A 145 -9.04 10.98 1.35
C PRO A 145 -8.86 10.82 2.86
N ASP A 146 -9.80 10.19 3.53
CA ASP A 146 -10.01 10.26 4.99
C ASP A 146 -8.77 9.80 5.77
N LEU A 147 -8.09 8.72 5.35
CA LEU A 147 -6.90 8.22 6.04
C LEU A 147 -5.74 9.22 5.93
N TYR A 148 -5.52 9.82 4.77
CA TYR A 148 -4.48 10.83 4.58
C TYR A 148 -4.78 12.11 5.35
N GLN A 149 -6.04 12.55 5.37
CA GLN A 149 -6.48 13.70 6.17
C GLN A 149 -6.29 13.44 7.67
N GLU A 150 -6.61 12.23 8.16
CA GLU A 150 -6.39 11.87 9.56
C GLU A 150 -4.88 11.87 9.90
N ALA A 151 -4.02 11.40 8.99
CA ALA A 151 -2.57 11.45 9.18
C ALA A 151 -2.05 12.89 9.29
N ALA A 152 -2.44 13.79 8.38
CA ALA A 152 -2.07 15.20 8.44
C ALA A 152 -2.55 15.86 9.75
N LYS A 153 -3.78 15.58 10.17
CA LYS A 153 -4.36 16.05 11.43
C LYS A 153 -3.56 15.56 12.65
N ARG A 154 -3.18 14.28 12.72
CA ARG A 154 -2.34 13.74 13.80
C ARG A 154 -0.97 14.41 13.82
N LEU A 155 -0.40 14.66 12.65
CA LEU A 155 0.84 15.40 12.49
C LEU A 155 0.71 16.91 12.70
N ARG A 156 -0.51 17.46 12.74
CA ARG A 156 -0.79 18.91 12.82
C ARG A 156 -0.15 19.69 11.68
N LEU A 157 -0.28 19.16 10.47
CA LEU A 157 0.22 19.75 9.23
C LEU A 157 -0.91 20.01 8.25
N GLU A 158 -0.70 20.99 7.39
CA GLU A 158 -1.57 21.22 6.24
C GLU A 158 -1.27 20.19 5.15
N PRO A 159 -2.24 19.79 4.31
CA PRO A 159 -2.07 18.78 3.28
C PRO A 159 -0.87 19.03 2.37
N GLU A 160 -0.64 20.25 1.93
CA GLU A 160 0.44 20.65 1.02
C GLU A 160 1.84 20.48 1.63
N GLN A 161 1.92 20.36 2.94
CA GLN A 161 3.17 20.11 3.68
C GLN A 161 3.52 18.62 3.75
N CYS A 162 2.59 17.75 3.33
CA CYS A 162 2.72 16.31 3.38
C CYS A 162 2.93 15.75 1.96
N LEU A 163 4.04 15.05 1.73
CA LEU A 163 4.25 14.26 0.52
C LEU A 163 3.76 12.84 0.75
N VAL A 164 2.94 12.33 -0.15
CA VAL A 164 2.51 10.92 -0.15
C VAL A 164 3.43 10.10 -1.06
N ILE A 165 3.87 8.93 -0.59
CA ILE A 165 4.55 7.91 -1.39
C ILE A 165 3.63 6.70 -1.51
N GLU A 166 3.31 6.31 -2.75
CA GLU A 166 2.31 5.31 -3.09
C GLU A 166 2.76 4.42 -4.26
N ASP A 167 2.05 3.31 -4.46
CA ASP A 167 2.23 2.39 -5.57
C ASP A 167 0.95 2.12 -6.36
N SER A 168 -0.21 2.56 -5.86
CA SER A 168 -1.54 2.16 -6.34
C SER A 168 -2.37 3.33 -6.87
N LEU A 169 -3.31 3.04 -7.81
CA LEU A 169 -4.24 4.05 -8.31
C LEU A 169 -5.24 4.52 -7.25
N ASN A 170 -5.65 3.63 -6.34
CA ASN A 170 -6.59 4.01 -5.29
C ASN A 170 -5.90 4.90 -4.25
N GLY A 171 -4.65 4.62 -3.92
CA GLY A 171 -3.86 5.47 -3.05
C GLY A 171 -3.53 6.84 -3.67
N ALA A 172 -3.16 6.86 -4.95
CA ALA A 172 -2.95 8.12 -5.70
C ALA A 172 -4.22 8.99 -5.69
N LYS A 173 -5.39 8.40 -5.99
CA LYS A 173 -6.68 9.11 -5.93
C LYS A 173 -6.97 9.66 -4.53
N ALA A 174 -6.70 8.89 -3.48
CA ALA A 174 -6.90 9.32 -2.10
C ALA A 174 -6.01 10.51 -1.73
N ALA A 175 -4.73 10.48 -2.11
CA ALA A 175 -3.78 11.57 -1.87
C ALA A 175 -4.20 12.85 -2.61
N ILE A 176 -4.55 12.74 -3.89
CA ILE A 176 -5.04 13.86 -4.71
C ILE A 176 -6.32 14.45 -4.10
N ALA A 177 -7.27 13.59 -3.70
CA ALA A 177 -8.51 14.04 -3.05
C ALA A 177 -8.27 14.68 -1.67
N ALA A 178 -7.16 14.33 -1.01
CA ALA A 178 -6.70 14.97 0.23
C ALA A 178 -5.93 16.28 -0.01
N ALA A 179 -5.76 16.71 -1.27
CA ALA A 179 -4.96 17.86 -1.68
C ALA A 179 -3.46 17.73 -1.29
N MET A 180 -2.93 16.50 -1.29
CA MET A 180 -1.53 16.21 -0.98
C MET A 180 -0.76 15.88 -2.26
N PRO A 181 0.47 16.39 -2.43
CA PRO A 181 1.39 15.91 -3.46
C PRO A 181 1.61 14.41 -3.34
N VAL A 182 1.62 13.70 -4.49
CA VAL A 182 1.79 12.25 -4.53
C VAL A 182 2.87 11.83 -5.51
N TRP A 183 3.84 11.08 -5.00
CA TRP A 183 4.91 10.46 -5.76
C TRP A 183 4.72 8.95 -5.77
N ILE A 184 4.76 8.37 -6.95
CA ILE A 184 4.48 6.94 -7.16
C ILE A 184 5.79 6.18 -7.37
N VAL A 185 5.88 5.02 -6.72
CA VAL A 185 6.89 4.00 -6.99
C VAL A 185 6.16 2.70 -7.29
N PRO A 186 5.85 2.41 -8.56
CA PRO A 186 5.15 1.18 -8.92
C PRO A 186 6.00 -0.05 -8.57
N ASN A 187 5.35 -1.09 -8.10
CA ASN A 187 5.95 -2.40 -7.90
C ASN A 187 5.56 -3.35 -9.05
N ARG A 188 5.98 -4.62 -8.98
CA ARG A 188 5.71 -5.61 -10.03
C ARG A 188 4.22 -5.91 -10.25
N VAL A 189 3.36 -5.59 -9.30
CA VAL A 189 1.90 -5.75 -9.44
C VAL A 189 1.29 -4.54 -10.14
N THR A 190 1.80 -3.35 -9.86
CA THR A 190 1.21 -2.08 -10.30
C THR A 190 1.96 -1.40 -11.45
N ALA A 191 3.10 -1.96 -11.90
CA ALA A 191 3.95 -1.39 -12.95
C ALA A 191 3.25 -1.17 -14.32
N GLY A 192 2.15 -1.88 -14.58
CA GLY A 192 1.35 -1.73 -15.82
C GLY A 192 0.23 -0.69 -15.71
N LEU A 193 0.06 -0.02 -14.56
CA LEU A 193 -1.00 0.95 -14.35
C LEU A 193 -0.59 2.34 -14.85
N ASP A 194 -1.59 3.14 -15.21
CA ASP A 194 -1.40 4.53 -15.67
C ASP A 194 -1.51 5.48 -14.47
N PHE A 195 -0.39 6.12 -14.15
CA PHE A 195 -0.27 7.09 -13.06
C PHE A 195 -0.16 8.54 -13.55
N GLU A 196 -0.72 8.89 -14.72
CA GLU A 196 -0.64 10.23 -15.31
C GLU A 196 -1.10 11.36 -14.35
N ALA A 197 -2.02 11.06 -13.42
CA ALA A 197 -2.52 12.03 -12.45
C ALA A 197 -1.57 12.30 -11.25
N ALA A 198 -0.50 11.52 -11.09
CA ALA A 198 0.47 11.72 -10.02
C ALA A 198 1.47 12.84 -10.37
N ASP A 199 2.04 13.50 -9.34
CA ASP A 199 3.02 14.56 -9.57
C ASP A 199 4.33 14.01 -10.16
N HIS A 200 4.77 12.83 -9.70
CA HIS A 200 5.96 12.13 -10.20
C HIS A 200 5.79 10.62 -10.09
N VAL A 201 6.43 9.90 -11.03
CA VAL A 201 6.56 8.45 -11.02
C VAL A 201 8.04 8.10 -11.08
N PHE A 202 8.53 7.28 -10.17
CA PHE A 202 9.92 6.87 -10.06
C PHE A 202 10.05 5.34 -10.24
N ALA A 203 11.15 4.90 -10.80
CA ALA A 203 11.41 3.47 -10.99
C ALA A 203 11.76 2.76 -9.68
N SER A 204 12.21 3.47 -8.65
CA SER A 204 12.56 2.91 -7.35
C SER A 204 12.54 3.96 -6.23
N LEU A 205 12.54 3.50 -4.96
CA LEU A 205 12.69 4.37 -3.79
C LEU A 205 14.05 5.06 -3.72
N GLU A 206 15.11 4.48 -4.29
CA GLU A 206 16.43 5.11 -4.35
C GLU A 206 16.44 6.29 -5.33
N GLU A 207 15.75 6.15 -6.47
CA GLU A 207 15.58 7.25 -7.42
C GLU A 207 14.77 8.38 -6.78
N LEU A 208 13.65 8.05 -6.14
CA LEU A 208 12.82 8.98 -5.38
C LEU A 208 13.62 9.69 -4.29
N ALA A 209 14.43 8.95 -3.50
CA ALA A 209 15.28 9.53 -2.46
C ALA A 209 16.29 10.54 -3.02
N THR A 210 16.79 10.28 -4.23
CA THR A 210 17.71 11.21 -4.92
C THR A 210 17.00 12.48 -5.34
N ALA A 211 15.77 12.37 -5.87
CA ALA A 211 14.94 13.51 -6.25
C ALA A 211 14.55 14.39 -5.04
N LEU A 212 14.23 13.76 -3.90
CA LEU A 212 13.93 14.48 -2.65
C LEU A 212 15.12 15.36 -2.18
N LYS A 213 16.38 14.88 -2.31
CA LYS A 213 17.56 15.70 -1.97
C LYS A 213 17.70 16.95 -2.83
N SER A 214 17.27 16.85 -4.09
CA SER A 214 17.41 17.96 -5.03
C SER A 214 16.32 19.03 -4.86
N SER A 215 15.25 18.70 -4.12
CA SER A 215 14.10 19.58 -3.84
C SER A 215 14.20 20.27 -2.46
N THR A 216 15.29 20.02 -1.75
CA THR A 216 15.66 20.63 -0.46
C THR A 216 16.72 21.70 -0.64
#